data_d20c0ed18138a84829dda374454eab21
#
_entry.id   d20c0ed18138a84829dda374454eab21
#
_cell.length_a   1.000
_cell.length_b   1.000
_cell.length_c   1.000
_cell.angle_alpha   90.00
_cell.angle_beta   90.00
_cell.angle_gamma   90.00
#
_symmetry.space_group_name_H-M   'P 1'
#
loop_
_entity.id
_entity.type
_entity.pdbx_description
1 polymer ?
#
loop_
_entity_poly.entity_id
_entity_poly.type
_entity_poly.pdbx_seq_one_letter_code
_entity_poly.pdbx_strand_id
1 'polypeptide(L)'
;MTTTFHSTRSTTDSLTAKQAIRKGIADDGGLFVSDALGKTKVDVASLPGKSYQQIAAEVLGALLPDFTAEELGQCIADAYGEQWSDERITPLKPLGDDYVLELFNGPTSAFKDVALQILPRFMAHTTPADGDADEKIMILTATSGDTGKAALAGFADAPGAAITVFYPEGKVSQVQELQMTTQAGSNVQVAAVEGNFDDAQSAVKRIFGDRALAERLAGNSHVVLSSANSINVGRLVPQVVYYFSAYAQLLADQVINVGDEVEFVVPTGNFGDILAGYYAKLLGLPVKHLVVASDKNNVLFDFLTTGTYNRQRPFFQTISPSMDILISSNLERMLYYLSEGDTRLISMLMNDLNKWGTYEIPEELLAKIRQIFGTGWADEDQVRESIKHCWDENHYVIDPHTACGYYLLEQMPRDPLTPRVLLSTASPYKFPRVVNEALGFDATGTDFECMDVLAHETGTTAPAALRGLETADVRFKDVVAIDGMEDYVEKAAQAL
;
A
#
# COMPACT_ATOMS: atom_id res chain seq x y z
N MET A 1 -6.84 22.41 -20.31
CA MET A 1 -5.57 21.70 -20.58
C MET A 1 -5.78 20.29 -20.10
N THR A 2 -5.49 19.31 -20.93
CA THR A 2 -5.59 17.90 -20.53
C THR A 2 -4.52 17.64 -19.48
N THR A 3 -4.90 17.13 -18.32
CA THR A 3 -3.94 16.72 -17.28
C THR A 3 -3.11 15.56 -17.81
N THR A 4 -1.80 15.71 -17.78
CA THR A 4 -0.87 14.68 -18.26
C THR A 4 0.00 14.16 -17.14
N PHE A 5 0.39 12.90 -17.28
CA PHE A 5 1.35 12.23 -16.41
C PHE A 5 2.67 12.07 -17.15
N HIS A 6 3.77 12.24 -16.43
CA HIS A 6 5.12 12.01 -16.93
C HIS A 6 5.99 11.35 -15.84
N SER A 7 7.21 10.99 -16.22
CA SER A 7 8.17 10.40 -15.27
C SER A 7 8.67 11.43 -14.25
N THR A 8 8.93 11.00 -13.02
CA THR A 8 9.70 11.79 -12.04
C THR A 8 11.10 12.16 -12.52
N ARG A 9 11.63 11.45 -13.53
CA ARG A 9 13.01 11.61 -14.04
C ARG A 9 13.10 12.29 -15.40
N SER A 10 11.95 12.45 -16.09
CA SER A 10 11.86 13.06 -17.43
C SER A 10 10.49 13.66 -17.67
N THR A 11 10.43 14.75 -18.43
CA THR A 11 9.18 15.37 -18.88
C THR A 11 8.83 15.04 -20.33
N THR A 12 9.52 14.06 -20.94
CA THR A 12 9.31 13.70 -22.35
C THR A 12 8.00 12.94 -22.58
N ASP A 13 7.57 12.15 -21.59
CA ASP A 13 6.30 11.43 -21.63
C ASP A 13 5.14 12.40 -21.37
N SER A 14 4.02 12.16 -22.05
CA SER A 14 2.77 12.89 -21.83
C SER A 14 1.62 11.89 -21.95
N LEU A 15 1.31 11.24 -20.85
CA LEU A 15 0.31 10.17 -20.75
C LEU A 15 -0.96 10.69 -20.08
N THR A 16 -2.10 10.09 -20.42
CA THR A 16 -3.32 10.23 -19.61
C THR A 16 -3.21 9.41 -18.31
N ALA A 17 -4.09 9.61 -17.35
CA ALA A 17 -4.12 8.77 -16.15
C ALA A 17 -4.35 7.29 -16.49
N LYS A 18 -5.27 7.00 -17.41
CA LYS A 18 -5.53 5.63 -17.90
C LYS A 18 -4.28 4.98 -18.46
N GLN A 19 -3.51 5.69 -19.27
CA GLN A 19 -2.25 5.19 -19.84
C GLN A 19 -1.18 4.98 -18.78
N ALA A 20 -1.04 5.90 -17.82
CA ALA A 20 -0.08 5.79 -16.72
C ALA A 20 -0.40 4.60 -15.79
N ILE A 21 -1.69 4.36 -15.50
CA ILE A 21 -2.16 3.22 -14.70
C ILE A 21 -1.85 1.90 -15.42
N ARG A 22 -2.15 1.80 -16.73
CA ARG A 22 -1.88 0.60 -17.53
C ARG A 22 -0.38 0.29 -17.60
N LYS A 23 0.44 1.30 -17.87
CA LYS A 23 1.90 1.16 -17.98
C LYS A 23 2.58 0.89 -16.64
N GLY A 24 2.10 1.49 -15.56
CA GLY A 24 2.54 1.27 -14.18
C GLY A 24 3.85 1.95 -13.81
N ILE A 25 4.86 1.95 -14.68
CA ILE A 25 6.18 2.57 -14.48
C ILE A 25 6.68 3.17 -15.80
N ALA A 26 7.46 4.24 -15.74
CA ALA A 26 8.03 4.87 -16.92
C ALA A 26 9.24 4.08 -17.48
N ASP A 27 9.55 4.26 -18.78
CA ASP A 27 10.63 3.52 -19.46
C ASP A 27 12.02 3.83 -18.91
N ASP A 28 12.20 5.01 -18.30
CA ASP A 28 13.42 5.41 -17.61
C ASP A 28 13.51 4.88 -16.16
N GLY A 29 12.53 4.08 -15.74
CA GLY A 29 12.39 3.53 -14.38
C GLY A 29 11.87 4.55 -13.35
N GLY A 30 11.51 5.76 -13.78
CA GLY A 30 10.86 6.77 -12.95
C GLY A 30 9.39 6.47 -12.69
N LEU A 31 8.81 7.17 -11.75
CA LEU A 31 7.42 6.98 -11.35
C LEU A 31 6.52 8.04 -11.98
N PHE A 32 5.30 7.65 -12.36
CA PHE A 32 4.36 8.62 -12.94
C PHE A 32 3.86 9.62 -11.91
N VAL A 33 3.94 10.90 -12.29
CA VAL A 33 3.49 12.08 -11.53
C VAL A 33 2.69 13.01 -12.44
N SER A 34 1.85 13.86 -11.85
CA SER A 34 1.06 14.87 -12.58
C SER A 34 1.37 16.26 -12.05
N ASP A 35 1.66 17.20 -12.97
CA ASP A 35 1.82 18.62 -12.67
C ASP A 35 0.50 19.31 -12.29
N ALA A 36 -0.63 18.62 -12.48
CA ALA A 36 -1.94 19.14 -12.07
C ALA A 36 -2.27 18.86 -10.61
N LEU A 37 -1.49 17.99 -9.93
CA LEU A 37 -1.70 17.72 -8.50
C LEU A 37 -1.64 19.03 -7.70
N GLY A 38 -2.67 19.24 -6.88
CA GLY A 38 -2.79 20.44 -6.07
C GLY A 38 -3.35 21.68 -6.80
N LYS A 39 -3.52 21.67 -8.13
CA LYS A 39 -4.23 22.73 -8.87
C LYS A 39 -5.74 22.64 -8.70
N THR A 40 -6.28 21.42 -8.61
CA THR A 40 -7.66 21.17 -8.22
C THR A 40 -7.72 20.92 -6.73
N LYS A 41 -8.71 21.48 -6.05
CA LYS A 41 -8.94 21.28 -4.61
C LYS A 41 -10.25 20.53 -4.40
N VAL A 42 -10.29 19.72 -3.36
CA VAL A 42 -11.52 19.10 -2.85
C VAL A 42 -12.13 20.03 -1.79
N ASP A 43 -13.42 20.30 -1.89
CA ASP A 43 -14.11 21.14 -0.92
C ASP A 43 -14.39 20.35 0.37
N VAL A 44 -13.51 20.53 1.35
CA VAL A 44 -13.63 19.87 2.66
C VAL A 44 -14.90 20.23 3.43
N ALA A 45 -15.50 21.40 3.16
CA ALA A 45 -16.74 21.82 3.81
C ALA A 45 -17.95 21.00 3.33
N SER A 46 -17.85 20.38 2.17
CA SER A 46 -18.90 19.53 1.61
C SER A 46 -18.87 18.07 2.06
N LEU A 47 -17.83 17.65 2.80
CA LEU A 47 -17.59 16.24 3.15
C LEU A 47 -18.53 15.67 4.24
N PRO A 48 -18.96 16.44 5.28
CA PRO A 48 -19.77 15.86 6.35
C PRO A 48 -21.03 15.16 5.84
N GLY A 49 -21.27 13.94 6.32
CA GLY A 49 -22.42 13.13 5.95
C GLY A 49 -22.33 12.41 4.60
N LYS A 50 -21.26 12.59 3.83
CA LYS A 50 -21.01 11.80 2.61
C LYS A 50 -20.53 10.39 2.97
N SER A 51 -20.98 9.41 2.17
CA SER A 51 -20.45 8.06 2.23
C SER A 51 -19.00 8.02 1.70
N TYR A 52 -18.26 6.94 2.02
CA TYR A 52 -16.93 6.71 1.48
C TYR A 52 -16.92 6.77 -0.05
N GLN A 53 -17.90 6.17 -0.70
CA GLN A 53 -18.04 6.13 -2.16
C GLN A 53 -18.23 7.54 -2.75
N GLN A 54 -18.99 8.40 -2.08
CA GLN A 54 -19.20 9.79 -2.50
C GLN A 54 -17.91 10.62 -2.37
N ILE A 55 -17.16 10.43 -1.26
CA ILE A 55 -15.84 11.06 -1.07
C ILE A 55 -14.87 10.54 -2.12
N ALA A 56 -14.85 9.23 -2.39
CA ALA A 56 -14.02 8.62 -3.41
C ALA A 56 -14.28 9.22 -4.80
N ALA A 57 -15.54 9.45 -5.17
CA ALA A 57 -15.89 10.06 -6.47
C ALA A 57 -15.30 11.46 -6.63
N GLU A 58 -15.31 12.28 -5.59
CA GLU A 58 -14.73 13.63 -5.62
C GLU A 58 -13.19 13.62 -5.66
N VAL A 59 -12.57 12.83 -4.80
CA VAL A 59 -11.11 12.74 -4.70
C VAL A 59 -10.51 12.12 -5.96
N LEU A 60 -11.06 10.99 -6.41
CA LEU A 60 -10.57 10.31 -7.61
C LEU A 60 -10.87 11.10 -8.88
N GLY A 61 -12.01 11.79 -8.94
CA GLY A 61 -12.32 12.70 -10.06
C GLY A 61 -11.32 13.86 -10.19
N ALA A 62 -10.79 14.36 -9.07
CA ALA A 62 -9.74 15.37 -9.06
C ALA A 62 -8.37 14.82 -9.51
N LEU A 63 -8.09 13.54 -9.25
CA LEU A 63 -6.79 12.90 -9.50
C LEU A 63 -6.73 12.18 -10.87
N LEU A 64 -7.86 11.71 -11.39
CA LEU A 64 -7.99 10.90 -12.60
C LEU A 64 -8.95 11.55 -13.62
N PRO A 65 -8.62 12.73 -14.17
CA PRO A 65 -9.58 13.57 -14.91
C PRO A 65 -9.98 13.03 -16.29
N ASP A 66 -9.32 12.00 -16.81
CA ASP A 66 -9.68 11.32 -18.06
C ASP A 66 -10.62 10.12 -17.87
N PHE A 67 -10.93 9.76 -16.62
CA PHE A 67 -12.06 8.88 -16.32
C PHE A 67 -13.36 9.68 -16.29
N THR A 68 -14.39 9.18 -16.93
CA THR A 68 -15.73 9.79 -16.83
C THR A 68 -16.33 9.56 -15.45
N ALA A 69 -17.31 10.37 -15.06
CA ALA A 69 -18.02 10.18 -13.80
C ALA A 69 -18.73 8.80 -13.71
N GLU A 70 -19.21 8.29 -14.86
CA GLU A 70 -19.84 6.97 -14.95
C GLU A 70 -18.81 5.84 -14.74
N GLU A 71 -17.66 5.89 -15.40
CA GLU A 71 -16.56 4.92 -15.21
C GLU A 71 -16.06 4.90 -13.76
N LEU A 72 -15.81 6.08 -13.17
CA LEU A 72 -15.39 6.16 -11.76
C LEU A 72 -16.49 5.66 -10.83
N GLY A 73 -17.74 6.02 -11.07
CA GLY A 73 -18.87 5.55 -10.27
C GLY A 73 -18.99 4.04 -10.26
N GLN A 74 -18.83 3.39 -11.42
CA GLN A 74 -18.84 1.92 -11.52
C GLN A 74 -17.63 1.30 -10.79
N CYS A 75 -16.40 1.80 -11.04
CA CYS A 75 -15.20 1.32 -10.36
C CYS A 75 -15.33 1.40 -8.84
N ILE A 76 -15.86 2.51 -8.33
CA ILE A 76 -16.04 2.76 -6.89
C ILE A 76 -17.10 1.80 -6.31
N ALA A 77 -18.24 1.65 -6.97
CA ALA A 77 -19.31 0.76 -6.52
C ALA A 77 -18.84 -0.70 -6.45
N ASP A 78 -18.09 -1.15 -7.45
CA ASP A 78 -17.57 -2.53 -7.50
C ASP A 78 -16.42 -2.78 -6.51
N ALA A 79 -15.68 -1.73 -6.15
CA ALA A 79 -14.53 -1.86 -5.24
C ALA A 79 -14.91 -1.71 -3.76
N TYR A 80 -15.89 -0.89 -3.44
CA TYR A 80 -16.23 -0.51 -2.08
C TYR A 80 -17.69 -0.85 -1.74
N GLY A 81 -18.02 -2.15 -1.83
CA GLY A 81 -19.36 -2.71 -1.62
C GLY A 81 -19.40 -3.72 -0.46
N GLU A 82 -20.19 -4.76 -0.62
CA GLU A 82 -20.49 -5.78 0.40
C GLU A 82 -19.29 -6.62 0.85
N GLN A 83 -18.18 -6.61 0.11
CA GLN A 83 -16.93 -7.30 0.47
C GLN A 83 -16.19 -6.64 1.67
N TRP A 84 -16.65 -5.49 2.13
CA TRP A 84 -16.10 -4.79 3.29
C TRP A 84 -16.94 -5.10 4.54
N SER A 85 -16.26 -5.28 5.68
CA SER A 85 -16.91 -5.63 6.95
C SER A 85 -17.54 -4.41 7.67
N ASP A 86 -17.19 -3.20 7.26
CA ASP A 86 -17.78 -1.94 7.76
C ASP A 86 -18.24 -1.08 6.57
N GLU A 87 -19.46 -0.55 6.62
CA GLU A 87 -20.05 0.28 5.55
C GLU A 87 -19.30 1.59 5.33
N ARG A 88 -18.57 2.07 6.34
CA ARG A 88 -17.68 3.26 6.22
C ARG A 88 -16.38 2.94 5.49
N ILE A 89 -16.11 1.69 5.15
CA ILE A 89 -14.89 1.18 4.50
C ILE A 89 -13.64 1.36 5.37
N THR A 90 -13.41 2.58 5.85
CA THR A 90 -12.28 2.94 6.73
C THR A 90 -12.83 3.69 7.95
N PRO A 91 -13.42 2.97 8.91
CA PRO A 91 -14.00 3.59 10.10
C PRO A 91 -12.94 4.24 10.98
N LEU A 92 -13.24 5.44 11.45
CA LEU A 92 -12.50 6.13 12.48
C LEU A 92 -13.05 5.78 13.85
N LYS A 93 -12.18 5.45 14.81
CA LYS A 93 -12.58 5.11 16.17
C LYS A 93 -11.78 5.90 17.20
N PRO A 94 -12.33 6.21 18.36
CA PRO A 94 -11.58 6.79 19.47
C PRO A 94 -10.47 5.85 19.94
N LEU A 95 -9.33 6.39 20.33
CA LEU A 95 -8.19 5.68 20.93
C LEU A 95 -7.62 6.55 22.07
N GLY A 96 -8.19 6.42 23.25
CA GLY A 96 -7.92 7.34 24.34
C GLY A 96 -8.30 8.78 23.97
N ASP A 97 -7.33 9.65 24.02
CA ASP A 97 -7.45 11.06 23.60
C ASP A 97 -7.23 11.28 22.09
N ASP A 98 -6.84 10.25 21.35
CA ASP A 98 -6.51 10.26 19.93
C ASP A 98 -7.53 9.42 19.14
N TYR A 99 -7.24 9.17 17.87
CA TYR A 99 -8.12 8.39 16.99
C TYR A 99 -7.30 7.34 16.24
N VAL A 100 -7.96 6.23 15.90
CA VAL A 100 -7.42 5.19 15.04
C VAL A 100 -8.29 5.04 13.80
N LEU A 101 -7.68 5.07 12.61
CA LEU A 101 -8.33 4.83 11.34
C LEU A 101 -8.11 3.37 10.94
N GLU A 102 -9.16 2.55 11.00
CA GLU A 102 -9.07 1.14 10.63
C GLU A 102 -9.09 0.98 9.12
N LEU A 103 -7.97 0.56 8.53
CA LEU A 103 -7.80 0.36 7.09
C LEU A 103 -7.90 -1.11 6.68
N PHE A 104 -8.22 -2.00 7.61
CA PHE A 104 -8.16 -3.46 7.44
C PHE A 104 -9.53 -4.15 7.33
N ASN A 105 -10.60 -3.39 7.07
CA ASN A 105 -11.95 -3.94 6.98
C ASN A 105 -12.27 -4.56 5.61
N GLY A 106 -11.29 -4.63 4.70
CA GLY A 106 -11.41 -5.23 3.39
C GLY A 106 -11.20 -6.77 3.39
N PRO A 107 -11.34 -7.39 2.21
CA PRO A 107 -11.38 -8.87 2.07
C PRO A 107 -10.10 -9.58 2.50
N THR A 108 -8.96 -8.90 2.57
CA THR A 108 -7.69 -9.52 2.98
C THR A 108 -7.17 -9.01 4.32
N SER A 109 -7.95 -8.18 4.99
CA SER A 109 -7.67 -7.62 6.31
C SER A 109 -6.38 -6.81 6.39
N ALA A 110 -6.09 -6.02 5.33
CA ALA A 110 -4.97 -5.08 5.27
C ALA A 110 -5.34 -3.84 4.44
N PHE A 111 -4.72 -2.68 4.73
CA PHE A 111 -4.97 -1.39 4.05
C PHE A 111 -4.82 -1.47 2.52
N LYS A 112 -4.03 -2.43 2.05
CA LYS A 112 -3.74 -2.64 0.63
C LYS A 112 -5.00 -2.94 -0.18
N ASP A 113 -6.05 -3.47 0.48
CA ASP A 113 -7.34 -3.72 -0.14
C ASP A 113 -7.96 -2.45 -0.72
N VAL A 114 -7.82 -1.30 -0.04
CA VAL A 114 -8.38 -0.03 -0.50
C VAL A 114 -7.96 0.29 -1.93
N ALA A 115 -6.70 0.06 -2.26
CA ALA A 115 -6.20 0.31 -3.60
C ALA A 115 -6.32 -0.90 -4.54
N LEU A 116 -6.13 -2.11 -4.02
CA LEU A 116 -6.08 -3.31 -4.87
C LEU A 116 -7.46 -3.86 -5.24
N GLN A 117 -8.52 -3.46 -4.52
CA GLN A 117 -9.88 -3.73 -4.97
C GLN A 117 -10.30 -2.86 -6.16
N ILE A 118 -9.82 -1.62 -6.27
CA ILE A 118 -10.22 -0.71 -7.36
C ILE A 118 -9.25 -0.75 -8.56
N LEU A 119 -7.97 -1.05 -8.38
CA LEU A 119 -6.96 -1.03 -9.45
C LEU A 119 -7.33 -1.88 -10.68
N PRO A 120 -7.78 -3.15 -10.55
CA PRO A 120 -8.19 -3.94 -11.72
C PRO A 120 -9.38 -3.33 -12.45
N ARG A 121 -10.27 -2.66 -11.74
CA ARG A 121 -11.42 -1.96 -12.33
C ARG A 121 -10.97 -0.74 -13.13
N PHE A 122 -10.00 0.03 -12.64
CA PHE A 122 -9.37 1.07 -13.45
C PHE A 122 -8.71 0.50 -14.71
N MET A 123 -7.98 -0.61 -14.58
CA MET A 123 -7.30 -1.25 -15.72
C MET A 123 -8.29 -1.73 -16.78
N ALA A 124 -9.47 -2.19 -16.40
CA ALA A 124 -10.53 -2.58 -17.33
C ALA A 124 -11.05 -1.42 -18.20
N HIS A 125 -10.90 -0.17 -17.77
CA HIS A 125 -11.24 1.03 -18.53
C HIS A 125 -10.06 1.62 -19.31
N THR A 126 -8.92 0.91 -19.40
CA THR A 126 -7.76 1.32 -20.19
C THR A 126 -7.75 0.62 -21.54
N THR A 127 -7.33 1.32 -22.58
CA THR A 127 -7.14 0.75 -23.92
C THR A 127 -5.67 0.42 -24.17
N PRO A 128 -5.35 -0.69 -24.87
CA PRO A 128 -4.01 -0.97 -25.35
C PRO A 128 -3.46 0.17 -26.22
N ALA A 129 -2.14 0.37 -26.19
CA ALA A 129 -1.49 1.44 -26.92
C ALA A 129 -1.58 1.27 -28.45
N ASP A 130 -1.60 0.01 -28.91
CA ASP A 130 -1.70 -0.39 -30.32
C ASP A 130 -3.14 -0.70 -30.78
N GLY A 131 -4.11 -0.65 -29.85
CA GLY A 131 -5.52 -0.92 -30.11
C GLY A 131 -5.88 -2.40 -30.25
N ASP A 132 -5.01 -3.33 -29.81
CA ASP A 132 -5.31 -4.77 -29.76
C ASP A 132 -6.41 -5.04 -28.73
N ALA A 133 -7.62 -5.33 -29.20
CA ALA A 133 -8.78 -5.60 -28.33
C ALA A 133 -8.66 -6.93 -27.55
N ASP A 134 -7.80 -7.83 -27.97
CA ASP A 134 -7.61 -9.15 -27.36
C ASP A 134 -6.44 -9.12 -26.33
N GLU A 135 -5.73 -8.00 -26.23
CA GLU A 135 -4.61 -7.86 -25.29
C GLU A 135 -5.09 -7.97 -23.82
N LYS A 136 -4.48 -8.91 -23.10
CA LYS A 136 -4.69 -9.11 -21.66
C LYS A 136 -3.51 -8.57 -20.85
N ILE A 137 -3.79 -8.08 -19.65
CA ILE A 137 -2.75 -7.66 -18.71
C ILE A 137 -2.47 -8.82 -17.74
N MET A 138 -1.21 -9.23 -17.65
CA MET A 138 -0.79 -10.14 -16.57
C MET A 138 -0.02 -9.36 -15.50
N ILE A 139 -0.58 -9.30 -14.31
CA ILE A 139 0.11 -8.78 -13.14
C ILE A 139 1.11 -9.81 -12.65
N LEU A 140 2.36 -9.38 -12.51
CA LEU A 140 3.42 -10.20 -11.94
C LEU A 140 3.96 -9.55 -10.68
N THR A 141 4.02 -10.31 -9.59
CA THR A 141 4.54 -9.80 -8.33
C THR A 141 5.26 -10.86 -7.51
N ALA A 142 6.35 -10.47 -6.83
CA ALA A 142 6.89 -11.20 -5.69
C ALA A 142 6.42 -10.53 -4.41
N THR A 143 6.10 -11.31 -3.39
CA THR A 143 5.54 -10.81 -2.14
C THR A 143 6.15 -11.48 -0.91
N SER A 144 6.23 -10.74 0.19
CA SER A 144 6.48 -11.27 1.53
C SER A 144 5.17 -11.54 2.31
N GLY A 145 3.99 -11.45 1.65
CA GLY A 145 2.69 -11.73 2.27
C GLY A 145 1.56 -10.82 1.77
N ASP A 146 1.27 -9.75 2.48
CA ASP A 146 0.04 -8.94 2.33
C ASP A 146 -0.21 -8.37 0.93
N THR A 147 0.83 -7.88 0.24
CA THR A 147 0.65 -7.29 -1.10
C THR A 147 0.19 -8.31 -2.12
N GLY A 148 0.82 -9.50 -2.11
CA GLY A 148 0.43 -10.58 -3.03
C GLY A 148 -0.99 -11.03 -2.80
N LYS A 149 -1.38 -11.24 -1.54
CA LYS A 149 -2.74 -11.64 -1.20
C LYS A 149 -3.78 -10.59 -1.61
N ALA A 150 -3.55 -9.32 -1.29
CA ALA A 150 -4.49 -8.25 -1.65
C ALA A 150 -4.60 -8.09 -3.18
N ALA A 151 -3.49 -8.27 -3.91
CA ALA A 151 -3.50 -8.26 -5.37
C ALA A 151 -4.28 -9.47 -5.94
N LEU A 152 -4.04 -10.68 -5.42
CA LEU A 152 -4.80 -11.87 -5.82
C LEU A 152 -6.31 -11.67 -5.62
N ALA A 153 -6.73 -11.16 -4.46
CA ALA A 153 -8.14 -10.93 -4.16
C ALA A 153 -8.76 -9.85 -5.08
N GLY A 154 -8.02 -8.79 -5.39
CA GLY A 154 -8.52 -7.72 -6.25
C GLY A 154 -8.62 -8.11 -7.72
N PHE A 155 -7.64 -8.88 -8.22
CA PHE A 155 -7.57 -9.31 -9.62
C PHE A 155 -8.31 -10.63 -9.90
N ALA A 156 -8.80 -11.35 -8.88
CA ALA A 156 -9.56 -12.57 -9.08
C ALA A 156 -10.76 -12.34 -9.99
N ASP A 157 -10.81 -13.08 -11.09
CA ASP A 157 -11.84 -13.00 -12.15
C ASP A 157 -12.05 -11.60 -12.75
N ALA A 158 -11.05 -10.71 -12.64
CA ALA A 158 -11.09 -9.37 -13.24
C ALA A 158 -11.04 -9.49 -14.79
N PRO A 159 -11.95 -8.78 -15.52
CA PRO A 159 -11.97 -8.85 -16.98
C PRO A 159 -10.68 -8.35 -17.62
N GLY A 160 -10.14 -9.11 -18.59
CA GLY A 160 -8.95 -8.72 -19.36
C GLY A 160 -7.64 -8.68 -18.55
N ALA A 161 -7.65 -9.21 -17.33
CA ALA A 161 -6.49 -9.25 -16.47
C ALA A 161 -6.26 -10.65 -15.89
N ALA A 162 -5.01 -10.98 -15.62
CA ALA A 162 -4.57 -12.16 -14.87
C ALA A 162 -3.51 -11.77 -13.86
N ILE A 163 -3.24 -12.63 -12.90
CA ILE A 163 -2.21 -12.40 -11.90
C ILE A 163 -1.41 -13.65 -11.58
N THR A 164 -0.09 -13.47 -11.54
CA THR A 164 0.84 -14.50 -11.05
C THR A 164 1.62 -13.95 -9.86
N VAL A 165 1.56 -14.65 -8.73
CA VAL A 165 2.22 -14.26 -7.48
C VAL A 165 3.25 -15.30 -7.09
N PHE A 166 4.46 -14.83 -6.78
CA PHE A 166 5.52 -15.63 -6.20
C PHE A 166 5.77 -15.25 -4.75
N TYR A 167 5.97 -16.23 -3.88
CA TYR A 167 6.34 -16.01 -2.49
C TYR A 167 7.46 -16.96 -2.06
N PRO A 168 8.35 -16.58 -1.13
CA PRO A 168 9.44 -17.46 -0.71
C PRO A 168 8.91 -18.61 0.14
N GLU A 169 9.25 -19.86 -0.21
CA GLU A 169 8.80 -21.08 0.47
C GLU A 169 9.19 -21.06 1.96
N GLY A 170 8.21 -21.29 2.84
CA GLY A 170 8.42 -21.37 4.29
C GLY A 170 8.87 -20.08 4.96
N LYS A 171 8.74 -18.91 4.30
CA LYS A 171 9.18 -17.61 4.83
C LYS A 171 8.04 -16.61 5.09
N VAL A 172 6.81 -17.04 4.90
CA VAL A 172 5.60 -16.27 5.24
C VAL A 172 4.85 -16.96 6.38
N SER A 173 3.98 -16.25 7.09
CA SER A 173 3.16 -16.87 8.14
C SER A 173 2.17 -17.88 7.56
N GLN A 174 1.69 -18.82 8.36
CA GLN A 174 0.69 -19.80 7.94
C GLN A 174 -0.57 -19.11 7.38
N VAL A 175 -1.04 -18.06 8.04
CA VAL A 175 -2.20 -17.28 7.59
C VAL A 175 -1.93 -16.66 6.22
N GLN A 176 -0.77 -16.02 6.02
CA GLN A 176 -0.42 -15.38 4.75
C GLN A 176 -0.27 -16.40 3.61
N GLU A 177 0.34 -17.55 3.87
CA GLU A 177 0.47 -18.63 2.89
C GLU A 177 -0.90 -19.14 2.46
N LEU A 178 -1.75 -19.48 3.42
CA LEU A 178 -3.11 -19.95 3.14
C LEU A 178 -3.94 -18.88 2.42
N GLN A 179 -3.81 -17.62 2.79
CA GLN A 179 -4.48 -16.53 2.06
C GLN A 179 -4.15 -16.52 0.57
N MET A 180 -2.92 -16.87 0.18
CA MET A 180 -2.50 -16.94 -1.23
C MET A 180 -2.88 -18.28 -1.88
N THR A 181 -2.54 -19.38 -1.22
CA THR A 181 -2.67 -20.73 -1.81
C THR A 181 -4.11 -21.23 -1.91
N THR A 182 -5.05 -20.64 -1.18
CA THR A 182 -6.49 -20.95 -1.25
C THR A 182 -7.28 -19.98 -2.13
N GLN A 183 -6.64 -18.93 -2.69
CA GLN A 183 -7.32 -17.89 -3.46
C GLN A 183 -8.14 -18.48 -4.60
N ALA A 184 -9.43 -18.12 -4.66
CA ALA A 184 -10.32 -18.44 -5.76
C ALA A 184 -10.07 -17.52 -6.98
N GLY A 185 -10.56 -17.94 -8.15
CA GLY A 185 -10.44 -17.22 -9.41
C GLY A 185 -9.86 -18.11 -10.51
N SER A 186 -10.30 -17.91 -11.75
CA SER A 186 -9.84 -18.67 -12.92
C SER A 186 -8.57 -18.08 -13.53
N ASN A 187 -8.27 -16.83 -13.26
CA ASN A 187 -7.18 -16.02 -13.82
C ASN A 187 -6.04 -15.76 -12.82
N VAL A 188 -5.98 -16.53 -11.72
CA VAL A 188 -4.95 -16.39 -10.67
C VAL A 188 -4.00 -17.57 -10.69
N GLN A 189 -2.71 -17.28 -10.50
CA GLN A 189 -1.64 -18.27 -10.35
C GLN A 189 -0.76 -17.91 -9.15
N VAL A 190 -0.36 -18.91 -8.38
CA VAL A 190 0.50 -18.73 -7.19
C VAL A 190 1.52 -19.84 -7.17
N ALA A 191 2.79 -19.50 -6.95
CA ALA A 191 3.85 -20.47 -6.74
C ALA A 191 4.77 -20.06 -5.60
N ALA A 192 5.15 -21.00 -4.76
CA ALA A 192 6.27 -20.84 -3.85
C ALA A 192 7.59 -20.87 -4.62
N VAL A 193 8.62 -20.21 -4.11
CA VAL A 193 9.93 -20.11 -4.75
C VAL A 193 11.01 -20.63 -3.81
N GLU A 194 11.88 -21.50 -4.32
CA GLU A 194 13.07 -21.98 -3.61
C GLU A 194 14.10 -20.85 -3.50
N GLY A 195 14.00 -20.02 -2.46
CA GLY A 195 14.85 -18.84 -2.25
C GLY A 195 14.34 -17.95 -1.15
N ASN A 196 14.81 -16.71 -1.13
CA ASN A 196 14.30 -15.66 -0.25
C ASN A 196 13.49 -14.62 -1.04
N PHE A 197 12.92 -13.64 -0.34
CA PHE A 197 12.12 -12.58 -0.96
C PHE A 197 12.91 -11.75 -1.98
N ASP A 198 14.17 -11.41 -1.67
CA ASP A 198 15.02 -10.62 -2.56
C ASP A 198 15.38 -11.37 -3.84
N ASP A 199 15.57 -12.70 -3.75
CA ASP A 199 15.80 -13.57 -4.91
C ASP A 199 14.57 -13.57 -5.83
N ALA A 200 13.37 -13.78 -5.27
CA ALA A 200 12.11 -13.74 -6.01
C ALA A 200 11.86 -12.36 -6.64
N GLN A 201 12.07 -11.28 -5.89
CA GLN A 201 11.89 -9.92 -6.40
C GLN A 201 12.88 -9.58 -7.52
N SER A 202 14.13 -10.04 -7.39
CA SER A 202 15.16 -9.85 -8.41
C SER A 202 14.83 -10.63 -9.68
N ALA A 203 14.27 -11.84 -9.56
CA ALA A 203 13.80 -12.63 -10.70
C ALA A 203 12.63 -11.94 -11.40
N VAL A 204 11.64 -11.45 -10.68
CA VAL A 204 10.52 -10.68 -11.24
C VAL A 204 11.01 -9.44 -11.99
N LYS A 205 12.00 -8.71 -11.45
CA LYS A 205 12.60 -7.56 -12.15
C LYS A 205 13.31 -7.97 -13.46
N ARG A 206 14.00 -9.12 -13.46
CA ARG A 206 14.63 -9.65 -14.69
C ARG A 206 13.58 -9.99 -15.74
N ILE A 207 12.48 -10.65 -15.35
CA ILE A 207 11.36 -10.99 -16.23
C ILE A 207 10.75 -9.73 -16.85
N PHE A 208 10.51 -8.67 -16.07
CA PHE A 208 10.05 -7.38 -16.61
C PHE A 208 11.04 -6.73 -17.58
N GLY A 209 12.34 -6.95 -17.40
CA GLY A 209 13.40 -6.41 -18.26
C GLY A 209 13.68 -7.24 -19.51
N ASP A 210 13.12 -8.44 -19.63
CA ASP A 210 13.35 -9.35 -20.76
C ASP A 210 12.45 -9.01 -21.95
N ARG A 211 13.03 -8.30 -22.95
CA ARG A 211 12.33 -7.93 -24.17
C ARG A 211 11.92 -9.12 -25.03
N ALA A 212 12.75 -10.17 -25.07
CA ALA A 212 12.45 -11.35 -25.85
C ALA A 212 11.24 -12.11 -25.28
N LEU A 213 11.15 -12.21 -23.95
CA LEU A 213 9.97 -12.74 -23.30
C LEU A 213 8.74 -11.86 -23.57
N ALA A 214 8.86 -10.54 -23.41
CA ALA A 214 7.74 -9.61 -23.66
C ALA A 214 7.20 -9.76 -25.10
N GLU A 215 8.09 -9.88 -26.12
CA GLU A 215 7.70 -10.13 -27.52
C GLU A 215 7.01 -11.50 -27.68
N ARG A 216 7.50 -12.55 -27.00
CA ARG A 216 6.83 -13.88 -27.04
C ARG A 216 5.45 -13.86 -26.39
N LEU A 217 5.30 -13.21 -25.24
CA LEU A 217 4.01 -13.10 -24.55
C LEU A 217 3.00 -12.31 -25.37
N ALA A 218 3.40 -11.17 -25.95
CA ALA A 218 2.54 -10.37 -26.81
C ALA A 218 2.16 -11.13 -28.09
N GLY A 219 3.13 -11.77 -28.77
CA GLY A 219 2.89 -12.42 -30.06
C GLY A 219 2.15 -13.76 -29.95
N ASN A 220 2.38 -14.55 -28.90
CA ASN A 220 1.83 -15.90 -28.77
C ASN A 220 0.54 -15.95 -27.92
N SER A 221 0.40 -15.05 -26.95
CA SER A 221 -0.66 -15.10 -25.94
C SER A 221 -1.47 -13.81 -25.83
N HIS A 222 -1.13 -12.76 -26.58
CA HIS A 222 -1.72 -11.42 -26.46
C HIS A 222 -1.64 -10.89 -25.00
N VAL A 223 -0.52 -11.15 -24.32
CA VAL A 223 -0.32 -10.77 -22.91
C VAL A 223 0.79 -9.75 -22.78
N VAL A 224 0.50 -8.68 -22.04
CA VAL A 224 1.49 -7.71 -21.57
C VAL A 224 1.64 -7.79 -20.06
N LEU A 225 2.90 -7.70 -19.59
CA LEU A 225 3.18 -7.70 -18.16
C LEU A 225 2.95 -6.31 -17.57
N SER A 226 2.33 -6.27 -16.40
CA SER A 226 2.17 -5.05 -15.61
C SER A 226 2.35 -5.33 -14.12
N SER A 227 2.47 -4.27 -13.33
CA SER A 227 2.74 -4.36 -11.89
C SER A 227 1.60 -3.76 -11.07
N ALA A 228 1.19 -4.50 -10.03
CA ALA A 228 0.31 -4.00 -8.98
C ALA A 228 1.08 -3.51 -7.74
N ASN A 229 2.38 -3.27 -7.84
CA ASN A 229 3.18 -2.73 -6.74
C ASN A 229 2.82 -1.28 -6.42
N SER A 230 3.26 -0.78 -5.26
CA SER A 230 2.98 0.58 -4.78
C SER A 230 3.49 1.70 -5.71
N ILE A 231 4.36 1.38 -6.67
CA ILE A 231 4.86 2.31 -7.68
C ILE A 231 3.82 2.68 -8.73
N ASN A 232 2.80 1.83 -8.98
CA ASN A 232 1.73 2.16 -9.90
C ASN A 232 0.85 3.28 -9.33
N VAL A 233 0.65 4.35 -10.10
CA VAL A 233 -0.16 5.51 -9.68
C VAL A 233 -1.61 5.11 -9.40
N GLY A 234 -2.16 4.13 -10.12
CA GLY A 234 -3.50 3.59 -9.88
C GLY A 234 -3.66 2.87 -8.54
N ARG A 235 -2.53 2.50 -7.91
CA ARG A 235 -2.51 1.99 -6.55
C ARG A 235 -2.31 3.09 -5.50
N LEU A 236 -1.66 4.19 -5.86
CA LEU A 236 -1.40 5.31 -4.96
C LEU A 236 -2.67 6.16 -4.73
N VAL A 237 -3.33 6.56 -5.81
CA VAL A 237 -4.41 7.56 -5.73
C VAL A 237 -5.64 7.12 -4.92
N PRO A 238 -6.09 5.85 -4.88
CA PRO A 238 -7.20 5.44 -4.04
C PRO A 238 -6.93 5.62 -2.54
N GLN A 239 -5.67 5.58 -2.14
CA GLN A 239 -5.27 5.77 -0.74
C GLN A 239 -5.46 7.21 -0.25
N VAL A 240 -5.56 8.17 -1.15
CA VAL A 240 -5.85 9.57 -0.81
C VAL A 240 -7.25 9.70 -0.18
N VAL A 241 -8.18 8.84 -0.59
CA VAL A 241 -9.59 8.89 -0.18
C VAL A 241 -9.77 8.73 1.32
N TYR A 242 -9.06 7.80 1.96
CA TYR A 242 -9.28 7.54 3.38
C TYR A 242 -8.77 8.67 4.30
N TYR A 243 -7.84 9.51 3.86
CA TYR A 243 -7.47 10.73 4.60
C TYR A 243 -8.62 11.74 4.61
N PHE A 244 -9.29 11.91 3.47
CA PHE A 244 -10.50 12.74 3.39
C PHE A 244 -11.66 12.12 4.17
N SER A 245 -11.81 10.79 4.12
CA SER A 245 -12.83 10.06 4.89
C SER A 245 -12.63 10.22 6.40
N ALA A 246 -11.38 10.13 6.89
CA ALA A 246 -11.06 10.36 8.31
C ALA A 246 -11.45 11.79 8.73
N TYR A 247 -11.09 12.79 7.93
CA TYR A 247 -11.42 14.18 8.18
C TYR A 247 -12.94 14.42 8.18
N ALA A 248 -13.67 13.81 7.24
CA ALA A 248 -15.13 13.88 7.16
C ALA A 248 -15.81 13.28 8.40
N GLN A 249 -15.27 12.17 8.93
CA GLN A 249 -15.79 11.55 10.16
C GLN A 249 -15.53 12.45 11.38
N LEU A 250 -14.35 13.05 11.52
CA LEU A 250 -14.05 14.01 12.60
C LEU A 250 -14.98 15.23 12.55
N LEU A 251 -15.30 15.74 11.34
CA LEU A 251 -16.29 16.82 11.19
C LEU A 251 -17.70 16.37 11.56
N ALA A 252 -18.12 15.19 11.14
CA ALA A 252 -19.45 14.65 11.44
C ALA A 252 -19.65 14.42 12.94
N ASP A 253 -18.61 13.98 13.63
CA ASP A 253 -18.58 13.76 15.08
C ASP A 253 -18.36 15.04 15.88
N GLN A 254 -18.24 16.20 15.21
CA GLN A 254 -18.02 17.53 15.82
C GLN A 254 -16.73 17.63 16.66
N VAL A 255 -15.73 16.82 16.33
CA VAL A 255 -14.41 16.85 16.95
C VAL A 255 -13.62 18.08 16.47
N ILE A 256 -13.81 18.42 15.20
CA ILE A 256 -13.17 19.57 14.53
C ILE A 256 -14.22 20.43 13.80
N ASN A 257 -13.82 21.64 13.47
CA ASN A 257 -14.53 22.51 12.52
C ASN A 257 -13.82 22.49 11.17
N VAL A 258 -14.53 22.92 10.11
CA VAL A 258 -13.96 23.05 8.78
C VAL A 258 -12.73 23.98 8.81
N GLY A 259 -11.60 23.46 8.37
CA GLY A 259 -10.33 24.19 8.35
C GLY A 259 -9.41 23.90 9.55
N ASP A 260 -9.89 23.25 10.60
CA ASP A 260 -9.03 22.81 11.70
C ASP A 260 -8.05 21.74 11.18
N GLU A 261 -6.81 21.80 11.64
CA GLU A 261 -5.76 20.90 11.19
C GLU A 261 -5.79 19.54 11.94
N VAL A 262 -5.41 18.48 11.24
CA VAL A 262 -5.28 17.11 11.76
C VAL A 262 -3.86 16.61 11.53
N GLU A 263 -3.33 15.82 12.47
CA GLU A 263 -2.06 15.11 12.34
C GLU A 263 -2.28 13.63 12.09
N PHE A 264 -1.54 13.03 11.16
CA PHE A 264 -1.61 11.60 10.87
C PHE A 264 -0.30 10.90 11.21
N VAL A 265 -0.39 9.79 11.95
CA VAL A 265 0.74 8.92 12.27
C VAL A 265 0.60 7.65 11.44
N VAL A 266 1.60 7.37 10.59
CA VAL A 266 1.50 6.40 9.52
C VAL A 266 2.63 5.37 9.61
N PRO A 267 2.31 4.09 9.88
CA PRO A 267 3.27 3.00 9.72
C PRO A 267 3.78 2.96 8.28
N THR A 268 5.09 3.14 8.09
CA THR A 268 5.62 3.47 6.77
C THR A 268 6.78 2.57 6.35
N GLY A 269 6.59 1.85 5.23
CA GLY A 269 7.65 1.16 4.49
C GLY A 269 7.92 1.82 3.14
N ASN A 270 7.19 1.42 2.09
CA ASN A 270 7.36 1.92 0.71
C ASN A 270 6.88 3.35 0.45
N PHE A 271 6.56 4.11 1.48
CA PHE A 271 6.11 5.51 1.43
C PHE A 271 4.80 5.76 0.66
N GLY A 272 4.08 4.72 0.25
CA GLY A 272 2.85 4.86 -0.54
C GLY A 272 1.70 5.48 0.25
N ASP A 273 1.42 4.91 1.42
CA ASP A 273 0.37 5.35 2.32
C ASP A 273 0.54 6.81 2.75
N ILE A 274 1.68 7.15 3.34
CA ILE A 274 1.94 8.52 3.83
C ILE A 274 2.05 9.54 2.68
N LEU A 275 2.51 9.14 1.50
CA LEU A 275 2.49 9.97 0.30
C LEU A 275 1.07 10.31 -0.12
N ALA A 276 0.12 9.38 0.03
CA ALA A 276 -1.30 9.65 -0.22
C ALA A 276 -1.84 10.72 0.75
N GLY A 277 -1.37 10.74 2.01
CA GLY A 277 -1.64 11.84 2.95
C GLY A 277 -1.06 13.18 2.48
N TYR A 278 0.12 13.16 1.90
CA TYR A 278 0.70 14.36 1.29
C TYR A 278 -0.10 14.83 0.06
N TYR A 279 -0.58 13.90 -0.77
CA TYR A 279 -1.48 14.24 -1.88
C TYR A 279 -2.79 14.84 -1.37
N ALA A 280 -3.36 14.30 -0.28
CA ALA A 280 -4.55 14.88 0.36
C ALA A 280 -4.29 16.33 0.82
N LYS A 281 -3.13 16.61 1.44
CA LYS A 281 -2.72 17.99 1.79
C LYS A 281 -2.63 18.90 0.56
N LEU A 282 -2.05 18.41 -0.54
CA LEU A 282 -1.98 19.16 -1.80
C LEU A 282 -3.35 19.40 -2.41
N LEU A 283 -4.31 18.49 -2.23
CA LEU A 283 -5.71 18.65 -2.66
C LEU A 283 -6.55 19.53 -1.71
N GLY A 284 -5.96 20.04 -0.63
CA GLY A 284 -6.60 21.02 0.26
C GLY A 284 -7.07 20.48 1.60
N LEU A 285 -6.76 19.22 1.94
CA LEU A 285 -7.05 18.68 3.27
C LEU A 285 -6.19 19.43 4.31
N PRO A 286 -6.76 19.94 5.41
CA PRO A 286 -6.01 20.61 6.47
C PRO A 286 -5.18 19.60 7.29
N VAL A 287 -4.01 19.27 6.80
CA VAL A 287 -3.06 18.37 7.46
C VAL A 287 -1.94 19.20 8.08
N LYS A 288 -1.75 19.07 9.39
CA LYS A 288 -0.65 19.73 10.12
C LYS A 288 0.67 19.03 9.81
N HIS A 289 0.79 17.79 10.23
CA HIS A 289 1.95 16.95 10.00
C HIS A 289 1.54 15.52 9.56
N LEU A 290 2.47 14.87 8.86
CA LEU A 290 2.43 13.46 8.50
C LEU A 290 3.64 12.79 9.18
N VAL A 291 3.41 11.89 10.12
CA VAL A 291 4.48 11.28 10.92
C VAL A 291 4.82 9.92 10.36
N VAL A 292 6.04 9.78 9.86
CA VAL A 292 6.61 8.52 9.37
C VAL A 292 7.01 7.66 10.55
N ALA A 293 6.29 6.57 10.78
CA ALA A 293 6.64 5.57 11.79
C ALA A 293 7.34 4.39 11.11
N SER A 294 8.60 4.17 11.44
CA SER A 294 9.42 3.06 10.95
C SER A 294 9.58 1.96 11.99
N ASP A 295 9.90 0.76 11.54
CA ASP A 295 10.42 -0.31 12.37
C ASP A 295 11.95 -0.25 12.46
N LYS A 296 12.60 -1.34 12.85
CA LYS A 296 14.06 -1.46 12.96
C LYS A 296 14.79 -1.24 11.63
N ASN A 297 14.13 -1.44 10.49
CA ASN A 297 14.64 -1.06 9.17
C ASN A 297 14.43 0.45 8.91
N ASN A 298 14.94 1.27 9.78
CA ASN A 298 14.67 2.70 9.93
C ASN A 298 15.36 3.63 8.92
N VAL A 299 15.53 3.19 7.67
CA VAL A 299 16.17 3.98 6.61
C VAL A 299 15.49 5.33 6.38
N LEU A 300 14.16 5.39 6.51
CA LEU A 300 13.39 6.63 6.37
C LEU A 300 13.63 7.59 7.53
N PHE A 301 13.72 7.09 8.76
CA PHE A 301 14.07 7.90 9.93
C PHE A 301 15.43 8.58 9.75
N ASP A 302 16.46 7.82 9.36
CA ASP A 302 17.80 8.37 9.11
C ASP A 302 17.76 9.41 7.99
N PHE A 303 17.09 9.11 6.87
CA PHE A 303 16.97 10.02 5.74
C PHE A 303 16.27 11.35 6.11
N LEU A 304 15.12 11.29 6.76
CA LEU A 304 14.35 12.48 7.16
C LEU A 304 15.07 13.29 8.25
N THR A 305 15.93 12.63 9.03
CA THR A 305 16.74 13.28 10.05
C THR A 305 18.01 13.91 9.47
N THR A 306 18.67 13.28 8.52
CA THR A 306 20.01 13.69 8.06
C THR A 306 20.05 14.25 6.64
N GLY A 307 19.06 13.95 5.79
CA GLY A 307 19.08 14.24 4.36
C GLY A 307 19.86 13.22 3.55
N THR A 308 20.47 12.23 4.21
CA THR A 308 21.25 11.16 3.55
C THR A 308 20.44 9.88 3.51
N TYR A 309 20.17 9.37 2.32
CA TYR A 309 19.57 8.05 2.11
C TYR A 309 20.67 7.02 1.89
N ASN A 310 20.68 5.93 2.69
CA ASN A 310 21.69 4.89 2.59
C ASN A 310 21.05 3.50 2.71
N ARG A 311 21.05 2.73 1.60
CA ARG A 311 20.56 1.33 1.57
C ARG A 311 21.66 0.32 1.93
N GLN A 312 22.93 0.72 2.05
CA GLN A 312 24.04 -0.15 2.42
C GLN A 312 24.08 -0.33 3.93
N ARG A 313 23.10 -1.04 4.46
CA ARG A 313 22.90 -1.29 5.89
C ARG A 313 22.37 -2.70 6.11
N PRO A 314 22.48 -3.27 7.33
CA PRO A 314 21.88 -4.56 7.65
C PRO A 314 20.38 -4.54 7.38
N PHE A 315 19.86 -5.62 6.83
CA PHE A 315 18.43 -5.89 6.73
C PHE A 315 18.01 -6.75 7.92
N PHE A 316 16.92 -6.35 8.58
CA PHE A 316 16.33 -7.08 9.70
C PHE A 316 14.98 -7.64 9.28
N GLN A 317 14.77 -8.92 9.56
CA GLN A 317 13.45 -9.52 9.47
C GLN A 317 12.74 -9.26 10.80
N THR A 318 11.67 -8.45 10.80
CA THR A 318 10.97 -8.00 11.99
C THR A 318 9.60 -8.67 12.15
N ILE A 319 8.91 -8.36 13.25
CA ILE A 319 7.52 -8.76 13.47
C ILE A 319 6.50 -7.89 12.72
N SER A 320 6.96 -6.83 12.04
CA SER A 320 6.18 -5.95 11.16
C SER A 320 6.61 -6.08 9.68
N PRO A 321 6.51 -7.26 9.06
CA PRO A 321 7.20 -7.62 7.81
C PRO A 321 6.80 -6.77 6.60
N SER A 322 5.63 -6.12 6.60
CA SER A 322 5.23 -5.23 5.50
C SER A 322 6.03 -3.92 5.44
N MET A 323 6.78 -3.61 6.51
CA MET A 323 7.64 -2.43 6.62
C MET A 323 9.13 -2.78 6.47
N ASP A 324 9.49 -4.07 6.39
CA ASP A 324 10.86 -4.53 6.18
C ASP A 324 11.38 -4.15 4.79
N ILE A 325 11.95 -2.96 4.68
CA ILE A 325 12.48 -2.43 3.41
C ILE A 325 13.82 -1.71 3.61
N LEU A 326 14.66 -1.74 2.59
CA LEU A 326 15.86 -0.89 2.47
C LEU A 326 15.73 0.17 1.37
N ILE A 327 14.75 0.01 0.47
CA ILE A 327 14.43 0.96 -0.59
C ILE A 327 12.95 1.34 -0.50
N SER A 328 12.70 2.58 -0.13
CA SER A 328 11.36 3.14 -0.04
C SER A 328 10.95 3.73 -1.40
N SER A 329 10.19 2.96 -2.17
CA SER A 329 9.99 3.21 -3.61
C SER A 329 9.24 4.51 -3.94
N ASN A 330 8.27 4.94 -3.12
CA ASN A 330 7.50 6.15 -3.41
C ASN A 330 8.12 7.44 -2.86
N LEU A 331 9.23 7.34 -2.12
CA LEU A 331 9.96 8.51 -1.64
C LEU A 331 10.39 9.43 -2.80
N GLU A 332 10.69 8.84 -3.95
CA GLU A 332 11.03 9.54 -5.19
C GLU A 332 9.94 10.55 -5.60
N ARG A 333 8.65 10.19 -5.46
CA ARG A 333 7.54 11.11 -5.76
C ARG A 333 7.47 12.29 -4.79
N MET A 334 7.71 12.06 -3.50
CA MET A 334 7.77 13.13 -2.50
C MET A 334 8.89 14.11 -2.83
N LEU A 335 10.08 13.60 -3.15
CA LEU A 335 11.22 14.42 -3.56
C LEU A 335 10.92 15.24 -4.81
N TYR A 336 10.26 14.65 -5.82
CA TYR A 336 9.84 15.34 -7.03
C TYR A 336 8.96 16.55 -6.72
N TYR A 337 7.88 16.37 -5.94
CA TYR A 337 6.98 17.47 -5.65
C TYR A 337 7.61 18.56 -4.77
N LEU A 338 8.42 18.19 -3.77
CA LEU A 338 9.07 19.15 -2.89
C LEU A 338 10.26 19.87 -3.52
N SER A 339 10.86 19.29 -4.56
CA SER A 339 11.85 19.96 -5.43
C SER A 339 11.20 20.79 -6.55
N GLU A 340 9.88 20.99 -6.52
CA GLU A 340 9.12 21.78 -7.50
C GLU A 340 9.22 21.20 -8.95
N GLY A 341 9.34 19.87 -9.04
CA GLY A 341 9.37 19.16 -10.32
C GLY A 341 10.76 19.07 -10.96
N ASP A 342 11.84 19.16 -10.17
CA ASP A 342 13.21 19.05 -10.70
C ASP A 342 13.57 17.61 -11.09
N THR A 343 13.19 17.21 -12.29
CA THR A 343 13.46 15.88 -12.85
C THR A 343 14.96 15.57 -12.95
N ARG A 344 15.82 16.59 -13.07
CA ARG A 344 17.28 16.39 -13.17
C ARG A 344 17.85 15.99 -11.82
N LEU A 345 17.42 16.71 -10.75
CA LEU A 345 17.78 16.34 -9.39
C LEU A 345 17.33 14.91 -9.08
N ILE A 346 16.07 14.57 -9.37
CA ILE A 346 15.53 13.23 -9.10
C ILE A 346 16.32 12.15 -9.87
N SER A 347 16.56 12.37 -11.15
CA SER A 347 17.35 11.44 -11.96
C SER A 347 18.77 11.24 -11.39
N MET A 348 19.43 12.32 -10.93
CA MET A 348 20.75 12.24 -10.32
C MET A 348 20.70 11.42 -9.02
N LEU A 349 19.76 11.72 -8.09
CA LEU A 349 19.65 11.01 -6.82
C LEU A 349 19.37 9.52 -7.02
N MET A 350 18.49 9.15 -7.96
CA MET A 350 18.19 7.74 -8.24
C MET A 350 19.35 7.02 -8.92
N ASN A 351 20.12 7.69 -9.77
CA ASN A 351 21.36 7.14 -10.33
C ASN A 351 22.41 6.90 -9.24
N ASP A 352 22.58 7.83 -8.29
CA ASP A 352 23.50 7.67 -7.16
C ASP A 352 23.06 6.51 -6.26
N LEU A 353 21.77 6.38 -5.97
CA LEU A 353 21.22 5.24 -5.22
C LEU A 353 21.54 3.90 -5.92
N ASN A 354 21.37 3.85 -7.24
CA ASN A 354 21.65 2.64 -8.00
C ASN A 354 23.13 2.29 -8.03
N LYS A 355 23.99 3.29 -8.23
CA LYS A 355 25.42 3.10 -8.41
C LYS A 355 26.19 2.97 -7.09
N TRP A 356 25.85 3.79 -6.11
CA TRP A 356 26.58 3.92 -4.87
C TRP A 356 25.81 3.40 -3.65
N GLY A 357 24.51 3.09 -3.79
CA GLY A 357 23.65 2.67 -2.68
C GLY A 357 23.27 3.80 -1.72
N THR A 358 23.65 5.05 -2.02
CA THR A 358 23.40 6.21 -1.17
C THR A 358 23.24 7.47 -2.01
N TYR A 359 22.50 8.46 -1.47
CA TYR A 359 22.46 9.82 -1.98
C TYR A 359 22.22 10.81 -0.84
N GLU A 360 22.52 12.08 -1.10
CA GLU A 360 22.28 13.19 -0.19
C GLU A 360 21.47 14.28 -0.90
N ILE A 361 20.46 14.83 -0.22
CA ILE A 361 19.62 15.91 -0.75
C ILE A 361 20.11 17.28 -0.27
N PRO A 362 19.83 18.37 -1.03
CA PRO A 362 20.13 19.73 -0.57
C PRO A 362 19.45 20.06 0.76
N GLU A 363 20.14 20.81 1.62
CA GLU A 363 19.65 21.23 2.95
C GLU A 363 18.31 21.98 2.86
N GLU A 364 18.14 22.81 1.81
CA GLU A 364 16.87 23.54 1.57
C GLU A 364 15.70 22.58 1.30
N LEU A 365 15.95 21.47 0.61
CA LEU A 365 14.94 20.44 0.36
C LEU A 365 14.62 19.68 1.66
N LEU A 366 15.64 19.35 2.45
CA LEU A 366 15.46 18.73 3.76
C LEU A 366 14.63 19.61 4.70
N ALA A 367 14.88 20.92 4.70
CA ALA A 367 14.11 21.88 5.49
C ALA A 367 12.62 21.90 5.07
N LYS A 368 12.31 21.85 3.76
CA LYS A 368 10.92 21.75 3.27
C LYS A 368 10.26 20.44 3.72
N ILE A 369 10.99 19.31 3.65
CA ILE A 369 10.48 17.99 4.08
C ILE A 369 10.10 18.05 5.56
N ARG A 370 10.96 18.56 6.44
CA ARG A 370 10.75 18.62 7.89
C ARG A 370 9.58 19.52 8.31
N GLN A 371 9.14 20.46 7.46
CA GLN A 371 7.93 21.25 7.72
C GLN A 371 6.64 20.43 7.57
N ILE A 372 6.67 19.32 6.87
CA ILE A 372 5.50 18.50 6.54
C ILE A 372 5.56 17.16 7.25
N PHE A 373 6.75 16.54 7.28
CA PHE A 373 6.96 15.19 7.78
C PHE A 373 7.71 15.17 9.11
N GLY A 374 7.06 14.57 10.12
CA GLY A 374 7.71 14.07 11.32
C GLY A 374 8.25 12.66 11.09
N THR A 375 9.12 12.17 11.96
CA THR A 375 9.66 10.81 11.85
C THR A 375 10.10 10.24 13.19
N GLY A 376 10.04 8.92 13.30
CA GLY A 376 10.57 8.14 14.40
C GLY A 376 10.56 6.66 14.04
N TRP A 377 11.02 5.80 14.95
CA TRP A 377 11.04 4.36 14.77
C TRP A 377 10.92 3.63 16.11
N ALA A 378 10.49 2.36 16.04
CA ALA A 378 10.39 1.47 17.18
C ALA A 378 11.16 0.17 16.91
N ASP A 379 11.87 -0.34 17.92
CA ASP A 379 12.41 -1.70 17.87
C ASP A 379 11.35 -2.74 18.25
N GLU A 380 11.69 -4.02 18.13
CA GLU A 380 10.73 -5.09 18.38
C GLU A 380 10.22 -5.18 19.82
N ASP A 381 11.04 -4.82 20.81
CA ASP A 381 10.62 -4.79 22.22
C ASP A 381 9.63 -3.64 22.43
N GLN A 382 9.93 -2.45 21.90
CA GLN A 382 9.03 -1.29 21.91
C GLN A 382 7.72 -1.56 21.19
N VAL A 383 7.74 -2.29 20.06
CA VAL A 383 6.52 -2.72 19.35
C VAL A 383 5.67 -3.64 20.21
N ARG A 384 6.27 -4.66 20.88
CA ARG A 384 5.53 -5.56 21.79
C ARG A 384 4.96 -4.81 23.00
N GLU A 385 5.76 -3.93 23.62
CA GLU A 385 5.31 -3.08 24.71
C GLU A 385 4.14 -2.19 24.27
N SER A 386 4.17 -1.63 23.08
CA SER A 386 3.10 -0.79 22.52
C SER A 386 1.80 -1.56 22.27
N ILE A 387 1.87 -2.80 21.79
CA ILE A 387 0.68 -3.67 21.66
C ILE A 387 0.04 -3.87 23.05
N LYS A 388 0.87 -4.21 24.04
CA LYS A 388 0.39 -4.43 25.41
C LYS A 388 -0.18 -3.16 26.01
N HIS A 389 0.52 -2.04 25.90
CA HIS A 389 0.11 -0.75 26.47
C HIS A 389 -1.20 -0.25 25.86
N CYS A 390 -1.34 -0.37 24.52
CA CYS A 390 -2.59 -0.01 23.84
C CYS A 390 -3.78 -0.82 24.36
N TRP A 391 -3.58 -2.12 24.60
CA TRP A 391 -4.61 -2.98 25.20
C TRP A 391 -4.92 -2.60 26.66
N ASP A 392 -3.90 -2.44 27.48
CA ASP A 392 -4.07 -2.16 28.92
C ASP A 392 -4.79 -0.82 29.14
N GLU A 393 -4.47 0.23 28.37
CA GLU A 393 -5.02 1.57 28.54
C GLU A 393 -6.35 1.81 27.77
N ASN A 394 -6.45 1.24 26.56
CA ASN A 394 -7.55 1.57 25.65
C ASN A 394 -8.50 0.39 25.37
N HIS A 395 -8.17 -0.82 25.84
CA HIS A 395 -8.87 -2.05 25.46
C HIS A 395 -9.02 -2.19 23.94
N TYR A 396 -8.02 -1.72 23.19
CA TYR A 396 -7.95 -1.78 21.75
C TYR A 396 -6.73 -2.60 21.30
N VAL A 397 -6.97 -3.62 20.47
CA VAL A 397 -5.92 -4.53 20.00
C VAL A 397 -5.37 -4.02 18.67
N ILE A 398 -4.07 -3.80 18.60
CA ILE A 398 -3.36 -3.35 17.39
C ILE A 398 -2.41 -4.45 16.88
N ASP A 399 -2.16 -4.42 15.57
CA ASP A 399 -1.16 -5.26 14.93
C ASP A 399 0.26 -4.68 15.08
N PRO A 400 1.32 -5.46 14.81
CA PRO A 400 2.71 -5.00 15.00
C PRO A 400 3.09 -3.77 14.15
N HIS A 401 2.51 -3.61 12.96
CA HIS A 401 2.78 -2.43 12.12
C HIS A 401 2.16 -1.18 12.73
N THR A 402 0.89 -1.26 13.13
CA THR A 402 0.18 -0.18 13.82
C THR A 402 0.91 0.19 15.13
N ALA A 403 1.48 -0.79 15.82
CA ALA A 403 2.21 -0.57 17.07
C ALA A 403 3.47 0.30 16.90
N CYS A 404 4.15 0.26 15.74
CA CYS A 404 5.23 1.21 15.45
C CYS A 404 4.72 2.67 15.47
N GLY A 405 3.52 2.90 14.91
CA GLY A 405 2.88 4.22 14.94
C GLY A 405 2.37 4.60 16.33
N TYR A 406 1.80 3.65 17.05
CA TYR A 406 1.31 3.87 18.41
C TYR A 406 2.45 4.26 19.38
N TYR A 407 3.60 3.61 19.25
CA TYR A 407 4.81 3.98 20.01
C TYR A 407 5.16 5.46 19.81
N LEU A 408 5.16 5.93 18.55
CA LEU A 408 5.47 7.33 18.26
C LEU A 408 4.39 8.28 18.77
N LEU A 409 3.12 7.89 18.63
CA LEU A 409 1.98 8.66 19.13
C LEU A 409 2.14 8.99 20.62
N GLU A 410 2.65 8.04 21.41
CA GLU A 410 2.89 8.21 22.84
C GLU A 410 4.12 9.06 23.17
N GLN A 411 5.16 9.01 22.33
CA GLN A 411 6.39 9.79 22.53
C GLN A 411 6.28 11.25 22.07
N MET A 412 5.33 11.55 21.19
CA MET A 412 5.19 12.89 20.61
C MET A 412 4.45 13.84 21.54
N PRO A 413 4.88 15.12 21.59
CA PRO A 413 4.11 16.15 22.28
C PRO A 413 2.69 16.25 21.70
N ARG A 414 1.69 16.33 22.57
CA ARG A 414 0.29 16.47 22.15
C ARG A 414 -0.11 17.95 22.13
N ASP A 415 -0.68 18.40 21.02
CA ASP A 415 -1.42 19.64 20.94
C ASP A 415 -2.92 19.34 21.11
N PRO A 416 -3.57 19.77 22.20
CA PRO A 416 -4.98 19.47 22.44
C PRO A 416 -5.95 20.01 21.38
N LEU A 417 -5.50 20.96 20.57
CA LEU A 417 -6.30 21.57 19.50
C LEU A 417 -6.13 20.85 18.14
N THR A 418 -5.20 19.90 18.06
CA THR A 418 -4.93 19.15 16.84
C THR A 418 -5.19 17.66 17.08
N PRO A 419 -6.31 17.12 16.61
CA PRO A 419 -6.55 15.68 16.68
C PRO A 419 -5.46 14.89 15.96
N ARG A 420 -5.03 13.77 16.56
CA ARG A 420 -4.07 12.86 15.96
C ARG A 420 -4.78 11.58 15.54
N VAL A 421 -4.50 11.14 14.33
CA VAL A 421 -5.09 9.93 13.75
C VAL A 421 -3.97 8.93 13.45
N LEU A 422 -3.98 7.81 14.15
CA LEU A 422 -3.12 6.66 13.89
C LEU A 422 -3.74 5.80 12.78
N LEU A 423 -3.00 5.50 11.73
CA LEU A 423 -3.46 4.58 10.70
C LEU A 423 -3.21 3.14 11.13
N SER A 424 -4.27 2.36 11.23
CA SER A 424 -4.21 0.93 11.54
C SER A 424 -4.24 0.12 10.26
N THR A 425 -3.08 -0.39 9.86
CA THR A 425 -2.82 -0.87 8.50
C THR A 425 -3.13 -2.33 8.28
N ALA A 426 -3.27 -3.12 9.34
CA ALA A 426 -3.62 -4.54 9.26
C ALA A 426 -4.42 -4.99 10.48
N SER A 427 -5.22 -6.05 10.30
CA SER A 427 -5.90 -6.69 11.41
C SER A 427 -4.91 -7.42 12.32
N PRO A 428 -5.02 -7.32 13.66
CA PRO A 428 -4.18 -8.08 14.59
C PRO A 428 -4.30 -9.60 14.41
N TYR A 429 -5.41 -10.06 13.88
CA TYR A 429 -5.66 -11.47 13.56
C TYR A 429 -4.82 -12.02 12.39
N LYS A 430 -4.07 -11.19 11.67
CA LYS A 430 -3.07 -11.66 10.72
C LYS A 430 -1.75 -12.06 11.38
N PHE A 431 -1.54 -11.62 12.60
CA PHE A 431 -0.33 -11.83 13.40
C PHE A 431 -0.69 -12.32 14.82
N PRO A 432 -1.62 -13.30 14.96
CA PRO A 432 -2.24 -13.61 16.24
C PRO A 432 -1.23 -14.13 17.28
N ARG A 433 -0.21 -14.88 16.82
CA ARG A 433 0.85 -15.39 17.69
C ARG A 433 1.66 -14.25 18.32
N VAL A 434 2.15 -13.33 17.51
CA VAL A 434 2.94 -12.16 17.96
C VAL A 434 2.12 -11.28 18.90
N VAL A 435 0.85 -11.08 18.59
CA VAL A 435 -0.07 -10.27 19.40
C VAL A 435 -0.32 -10.96 20.75
N ASN A 436 -0.60 -12.27 20.76
CA ASN A 436 -0.76 -13.03 22.00
C ASN A 436 0.50 -13.00 22.87
N GLU A 437 1.69 -13.21 22.28
CA GLU A 437 2.96 -13.10 22.99
C GLU A 437 3.11 -11.72 23.66
N ALA A 438 2.81 -10.64 22.93
CA ALA A 438 2.90 -9.27 23.44
C ALA A 438 1.92 -9.02 24.59
N LEU A 439 0.70 -9.55 24.48
CA LEU A 439 -0.34 -9.42 25.52
C LEU A 439 -0.14 -10.36 26.71
N GLY A 440 0.79 -11.33 26.62
CA GLY A 440 1.02 -12.34 27.65
C GLY A 440 -0.02 -13.46 27.66
N PHE A 441 -0.71 -13.67 26.52
CA PHE A 441 -1.66 -14.77 26.35
C PHE A 441 -0.96 -16.03 25.80
N ASP A 442 -1.67 -17.16 25.77
CA ASP A 442 -1.12 -18.37 25.19
C ASP A 442 -0.92 -18.19 23.66
N ALA A 443 0.30 -18.38 23.21
CA ALA A 443 0.72 -18.27 21.83
C ALA A 443 1.22 -19.62 21.25
N THR A 444 0.92 -20.72 21.94
CA THR A 444 1.26 -22.08 21.49
C THR A 444 0.23 -22.59 20.48
N GLY A 445 0.59 -23.63 19.70
CA GLY A 445 -0.30 -24.22 18.71
C GLY A 445 -0.21 -23.57 17.32
N THR A 446 -1.28 -23.67 16.55
CA THR A 446 -1.43 -23.09 15.20
C THR A 446 -1.80 -21.61 15.29
N ASP A 447 -1.68 -20.86 14.19
CA ASP A 447 -2.14 -19.47 14.13
C ASP A 447 -3.66 -19.37 14.36
N PHE A 448 -4.43 -20.40 13.99
CA PHE A 448 -5.89 -20.43 14.21
C PHE A 448 -6.24 -20.62 15.70
N GLU A 449 -5.51 -21.48 16.40
CA GLU A 449 -5.63 -21.61 17.86
C GLU A 449 -5.23 -20.30 18.56
N CYS A 450 -4.20 -19.61 18.07
CA CYS A 450 -3.84 -18.28 18.56
C CYS A 450 -4.95 -17.24 18.28
N MET A 451 -5.67 -17.32 17.14
CA MET A 451 -6.84 -16.46 16.88
C MET A 451 -7.98 -16.73 17.88
N ASP A 452 -8.21 -17.98 18.25
CA ASP A 452 -9.24 -18.32 19.24
C ASP A 452 -8.88 -17.78 20.62
N VAL A 453 -7.63 -17.90 21.04
CA VAL A 453 -7.13 -17.31 22.29
C VAL A 453 -7.30 -15.80 22.27
N LEU A 454 -6.85 -15.13 21.20
CA LEU A 454 -6.97 -13.68 21.07
C LEU A 454 -8.43 -13.22 21.17
N ALA A 455 -9.32 -13.88 20.44
CA ALA A 455 -10.75 -13.56 20.45
C ALA A 455 -11.38 -13.76 21.84
N HIS A 456 -11.03 -14.87 22.53
CA HIS A 456 -11.54 -15.19 23.85
C HIS A 456 -11.08 -14.17 24.90
N GLU A 457 -9.76 -13.89 24.96
CA GLU A 457 -9.17 -13.03 25.98
C GLU A 457 -9.51 -11.54 25.79
N THR A 458 -9.71 -11.10 24.54
CA THR A 458 -10.00 -9.69 24.26
C THR A 458 -11.48 -9.39 24.03
N GLY A 459 -12.32 -10.42 23.84
CA GLY A 459 -13.72 -10.24 23.48
C GLY A 459 -13.93 -9.68 22.08
N THR A 460 -12.89 -9.67 21.22
CA THR A 460 -12.96 -9.25 19.83
C THR A 460 -13.27 -10.45 18.91
N THR A 461 -13.49 -10.20 17.62
CA THR A 461 -13.88 -11.25 16.67
C THR A 461 -12.89 -11.31 15.52
N ALA A 462 -12.37 -12.50 15.23
CA ALA A 462 -11.53 -12.71 14.06
C ALA A 462 -12.34 -12.47 12.76
N PRO A 463 -11.78 -11.74 11.76
CA PRO A 463 -12.43 -11.58 10.47
C PRO A 463 -12.78 -12.94 9.84
N ALA A 464 -14.01 -13.06 9.35
CA ALA A 464 -14.52 -14.32 8.77
C ALA A 464 -13.63 -14.81 7.60
N ALA A 465 -13.08 -13.88 6.81
CA ALA A 465 -12.16 -14.19 5.72
C ALA A 465 -10.84 -14.82 6.19
N LEU A 466 -10.36 -14.47 7.38
CA LEU A 466 -9.16 -15.09 7.97
C LEU A 466 -9.52 -16.44 8.62
N ARG A 467 -10.62 -16.47 9.36
CA ARG A 467 -11.04 -17.69 10.05
C ARG A 467 -11.38 -18.83 9.08
N GLY A 468 -11.99 -18.51 7.94
CA GLY A 468 -12.34 -19.48 6.89
C GLY A 468 -11.14 -20.16 6.24
N LEU A 469 -9.93 -19.65 6.38
CA LEU A 469 -8.71 -20.23 5.80
C LEU A 469 -8.36 -21.59 6.42
N GLU A 470 -8.73 -21.83 7.67
CA GLU A 470 -8.45 -23.09 8.37
C GLU A 470 -9.02 -24.31 7.64
N THR A 471 -10.16 -24.14 7.00
CA THR A 471 -10.89 -25.22 6.30
C THR A 471 -10.91 -25.05 4.79
N ALA A 472 -10.24 -24.02 4.25
CA ALA A 472 -10.23 -23.74 2.84
C ALA A 472 -9.34 -24.74 2.08
N ASP A 473 -9.76 -25.12 0.88
CA ASP A 473 -8.99 -26.02 0.01
C ASP A 473 -7.74 -25.32 -0.55
N VAL A 474 -6.57 -25.91 -0.32
CA VAL A 474 -5.30 -25.43 -0.91
C VAL A 474 -5.29 -25.78 -2.41
N ARG A 475 -5.38 -24.75 -3.24
CA ARG A 475 -5.45 -24.85 -4.70
C ARG A 475 -4.07 -24.85 -5.36
N PHE A 476 -3.14 -24.03 -4.83
CA PHE A 476 -1.81 -23.83 -5.42
C PHE A 476 -0.76 -24.52 -4.53
N LYS A 477 0.00 -25.43 -5.14
CA LYS A 477 1.02 -26.25 -4.45
C LYS A 477 2.35 -26.24 -5.19
N ASP A 478 2.46 -25.40 -6.23
CA ASP A 478 3.67 -25.37 -7.05
C ASP A 478 4.81 -24.72 -6.28
N VAL A 479 5.97 -25.38 -6.35
CA VAL A 479 7.25 -24.84 -5.89
C VAL A 479 8.17 -24.76 -7.10
N VAL A 480 8.75 -23.60 -7.34
CA VAL A 480 9.61 -23.36 -8.51
C VAL A 480 10.97 -22.85 -8.09
N ALA A 481 12.01 -23.28 -8.79
CA ALA A 481 13.33 -22.68 -8.63
C ALA A 481 13.34 -21.25 -9.21
N ILE A 482 14.27 -20.40 -8.75
CA ILE A 482 14.39 -19.01 -9.20
C ILE A 482 14.55 -18.89 -10.71
N ASP A 483 15.31 -19.80 -11.34
CA ASP A 483 15.54 -19.84 -12.78
C ASP A 483 14.33 -20.42 -13.56
N GLY A 484 13.41 -21.11 -12.90
CA GLY A 484 12.17 -21.62 -13.49
C GLY A 484 11.00 -20.64 -13.50
N MET A 485 11.15 -19.48 -12.87
CA MET A 485 10.05 -18.50 -12.74
C MET A 485 9.61 -17.94 -14.10
N GLU A 486 10.52 -17.72 -15.05
CA GLU A 486 10.20 -17.23 -16.41
C GLU A 486 9.32 -18.23 -17.15
N ASP A 487 9.71 -19.50 -17.17
CA ASP A 487 8.92 -20.58 -17.79
C ASP A 487 7.53 -20.72 -17.15
N TYR A 488 7.43 -20.50 -15.83
CA TYR A 488 6.15 -20.52 -15.13
C TYR A 488 5.23 -19.40 -15.59
N VAL A 489 5.77 -18.17 -15.74
CA VAL A 489 5.02 -17.02 -16.26
C VAL A 489 4.56 -17.26 -17.71
N GLU A 490 5.43 -17.79 -18.57
CA GLU A 490 5.07 -18.09 -19.98
C GLU A 490 3.96 -19.14 -20.08
N LYS A 491 4.01 -20.20 -19.27
CA LYS A 491 2.93 -21.20 -19.19
C LYS A 491 1.63 -20.61 -18.66
N ALA A 492 1.70 -19.76 -17.62
CA ALA A 492 0.53 -19.08 -17.09
C ALA A 492 -0.14 -18.18 -18.16
N ALA A 493 0.66 -17.47 -18.96
CA ALA A 493 0.16 -16.64 -20.05
C ALA A 493 -0.51 -17.44 -21.18
N GLN A 494 0.00 -18.64 -21.49
CA GLN A 494 -0.58 -19.52 -22.51
C GLN A 494 -1.92 -20.14 -22.07
N ALA A 495 -2.19 -20.17 -20.77
CA ALA A 495 -3.43 -20.72 -20.21
C ALA A 495 -4.58 -19.70 -20.12
N LEU A 496 -4.32 -18.41 -20.46
CA LEU A 496 -5.29 -17.33 -20.47
C LEU A 496 -6.08 -17.26 -21.79
#